data_7e06d59571d3a75046d421cd9191ef53
#
_entry.id   7e06d59571d3a75046d421cd9191ef53
#
_cell.length_a   1.000
_cell.length_b   1.000
_cell.length_c   1.000
_cell.angle_alpha   90.00
_cell.angle_beta   90.00
_cell.angle_gamma   90.00
#
_symmetry.space_group_name_H-M   'P 1'
#
loop_
_entity.id
_entity.type
_entity.pdbx_description
1 polymer ?
#
loop_
_entity_poly.entity_id
_entity_poly.type
_entity_poly.pdbx_seq_one_letter_code
_entity_poly.pdbx_strand_id
1 'polypeptide(L)'
;TALAGKKEAEYWHFLYVYGSVFIVGTPIVVLYGYTRKRLALFWRWNMTERFLERYSANRAYYHINNDKEVDNPDQRMTEDIKYFTNTSLSFLLAILNSLIDLIAFTGILWLISRKLSYILIAYAAIGTVITLLFGRKLIGLNFGQLKKEADLRYGLVHVRNNAEAIAFYQGEEKEKTGVKRLLSEAMKNFNLLIGWQRNLDYFTTAYDYLIVILPALII
;
A
#
# COMPACT_ATOMS: atom_id res chain seq x y z
N THR A 1 39.72 -12.01 -8.19
CA THR A 1 38.94 -11.26 -9.19
C THR A 1 39.64 -11.35 -10.54
N ALA A 2 38.93 -11.69 -11.65
CA ALA A 2 39.48 -11.93 -12.98
C ALA A 2 40.25 -10.71 -13.54
N LEU A 3 39.78 -9.49 -13.24
CA LEU A 3 40.44 -8.23 -13.60
C LEU A 3 41.80 -8.04 -12.90
N ALA A 4 41.87 -8.31 -11.58
CA ALA A 4 43.09 -8.17 -10.82
C ALA A 4 44.16 -9.22 -11.18
N GLY A 5 43.72 -10.41 -11.64
CA GLY A 5 44.61 -11.50 -12.07
C GLY A 5 44.99 -11.50 -13.55
N LYS A 6 44.54 -10.50 -14.35
CA LYS A 6 44.69 -10.44 -15.82
C LYS A 6 44.24 -11.72 -16.56
N LYS A 7 43.22 -12.39 -16.06
CA LYS A 7 42.64 -13.62 -16.66
C LYS A 7 41.53 -13.24 -17.64
N GLU A 8 41.90 -12.93 -18.86
CA GLU A 8 41.03 -12.42 -19.91
C GLU A 8 39.88 -13.39 -20.25
N ALA A 9 40.15 -14.68 -20.32
CA ALA A 9 39.13 -15.69 -20.60
C ALA A 9 38.03 -15.78 -19.50
N GLU A 10 38.42 -15.70 -18.20
CA GLU A 10 37.45 -15.66 -17.08
C GLU A 10 36.63 -14.39 -17.12
N TYR A 11 37.23 -13.25 -17.48
CA TYR A 11 36.51 -11.99 -17.61
C TYR A 11 35.41 -12.07 -18.67
N TRP A 12 35.73 -12.53 -19.88
CA TRP A 12 34.75 -12.69 -20.94
C TRP A 12 33.66 -13.70 -20.61
N HIS A 13 33.99 -14.80 -19.94
CA HIS A 13 33.01 -15.77 -19.47
C HIS A 13 32.00 -15.14 -18.52
N PHE A 14 32.46 -14.40 -17.49
CA PHE A 14 31.55 -13.73 -16.56
C PHE A 14 30.73 -12.63 -17.23
N LEU A 15 31.29 -11.92 -18.22
CA LEU A 15 30.57 -10.93 -19.00
C LEU A 15 29.44 -11.55 -19.82
N TYR A 16 29.68 -12.69 -20.46
CA TYR A 16 28.64 -13.44 -21.19
C TYR A 16 27.55 -13.97 -20.24
N VAL A 17 27.92 -14.54 -19.10
CA VAL A 17 26.96 -14.99 -18.08
C VAL A 17 26.11 -13.82 -17.59
N TYR A 18 26.73 -12.70 -17.28
CA TYR A 18 26.02 -11.49 -16.86
C TYR A 18 25.07 -10.96 -17.95
N GLY A 19 25.55 -10.88 -19.19
CA GLY A 19 24.73 -10.49 -20.34
C GLY A 19 23.55 -11.44 -20.57
N SER A 20 23.75 -12.75 -20.44
CA SER A 20 22.68 -13.73 -20.60
C SER A 20 21.59 -13.59 -19.54
N VAL A 21 21.96 -13.23 -18.30
CA VAL A 21 20.98 -12.94 -17.23
C VAL A 21 20.07 -11.77 -17.62
N PHE A 22 20.60 -10.71 -18.24
CA PHE A 22 19.77 -9.60 -18.71
C PHE A 22 18.87 -9.99 -19.87
N ILE A 23 19.38 -10.74 -20.84
CA ILE A 23 18.63 -11.17 -22.03
C ILE A 23 17.44 -12.07 -21.61
N VAL A 24 17.64 -12.95 -20.64
CA VAL A 24 16.59 -13.87 -20.15
C VAL A 24 15.74 -13.21 -19.07
N GLY A 25 16.35 -12.50 -18.14
CA GLY A 25 15.67 -11.89 -17.00
C GLY A 25 14.70 -10.78 -17.37
N THR A 26 15.09 -9.91 -18.34
CA THR A 26 14.22 -8.81 -18.76
C THR A 26 12.86 -9.28 -19.30
N PRO A 27 12.78 -10.23 -20.24
CA PRO A 27 11.50 -10.78 -20.68
C PRO A 27 10.68 -11.39 -19.54
N ILE A 28 11.31 -12.11 -18.62
CA ILE A 28 10.62 -12.72 -17.46
C ILE A 28 9.96 -11.65 -16.60
N VAL A 29 10.69 -10.58 -16.25
CA VAL A 29 10.15 -9.47 -15.43
C VAL A 29 9.02 -8.76 -16.17
N VAL A 30 9.16 -8.51 -17.47
CA VAL A 30 8.11 -7.86 -18.27
C VAL A 30 6.87 -8.75 -18.36
N LEU A 31 7.04 -10.05 -18.65
CA LEU A 31 5.94 -11.02 -18.71
C LEU A 31 5.24 -11.18 -17.35
N TYR A 32 5.99 -11.21 -16.26
CA TYR A 32 5.41 -11.22 -14.91
C TYR A 32 4.53 -9.99 -14.69
N GLY A 33 5.03 -8.79 -14.98
CA GLY A 33 4.27 -7.54 -14.85
C GLY A 33 3.01 -7.51 -15.72
N TYR A 34 3.12 -8.00 -16.95
CA TYR A 34 2.00 -8.11 -17.88
C TYR A 34 0.93 -9.09 -17.37
N THR A 35 1.35 -10.30 -16.99
CA THR A 35 0.46 -11.36 -16.50
C THR A 35 -0.27 -10.92 -15.23
N ARG A 36 0.43 -10.25 -14.30
CA ARG A 36 -0.17 -9.66 -13.11
C ARG A 36 -1.30 -8.68 -13.45
N LYS A 37 -1.06 -7.77 -14.40
CA LYS A 37 -2.07 -6.78 -14.84
C LYS A 37 -3.27 -7.46 -15.50
N ARG A 38 -3.02 -8.48 -16.33
CA ARG A 38 -4.10 -9.27 -16.96
C ARG A 38 -4.92 -10.04 -15.94
N LEU A 39 -4.28 -10.65 -14.95
CA LEU A 39 -4.97 -11.36 -13.88
C LEU A 39 -5.87 -10.42 -13.08
N ALA A 40 -5.39 -9.21 -12.72
CA ALA A 40 -6.19 -8.19 -12.06
C ALA A 40 -7.41 -7.78 -12.91
N LEU A 41 -7.20 -7.61 -14.23
CA LEU A 41 -8.28 -7.28 -15.18
C LEU A 41 -9.34 -8.38 -15.23
N PHE A 42 -8.95 -9.65 -15.39
CA PHE A 42 -9.87 -10.77 -15.43
C PHE A 42 -10.62 -10.96 -14.12
N TRP A 43 -9.95 -10.81 -13.00
CA TRP A 43 -10.59 -10.90 -11.69
C TRP A 43 -11.62 -9.79 -11.51
N ARG A 44 -11.27 -8.55 -11.88
CA ARG A 44 -12.19 -7.41 -11.86
C ARG A 44 -13.40 -7.67 -12.76
N TRP A 45 -13.17 -8.12 -14.00
CA TRP A 45 -14.25 -8.42 -14.95
C TRP A 45 -15.25 -9.43 -14.37
N ASN A 46 -14.75 -10.59 -13.96
CA ASN A 46 -15.58 -11.68 -13.41
C ASN A 46 -16.35 -11.24 -12.15
N MET A 47 -15.70 -10.48 -11.30
CA MET A 47 -16.32 -9.96 -10.07
C MET A 47 -17.40 -8.93 -10.39
N THR A 48 -17.12 -7.97 -11.26
CA THR A 48 -18.10 -6.95 -11.68
C THR A 48 -19.31 -7.58 -12.36
N GLU A 49 -19.10 -8.54 -13.28
CA GLU A 49 -20.15 -9.27 -13.98
C GLU A 49 -21.09 -9.99 -12.99
N ARG A 50 -20.52 -10.73 -12.02
CA ARG A 50 -21.33 -11.40 -10.98
C ARG A 50 -22.12 -10.43 -10.10
N PHE A 51 -21.53 -9.28 -9.76
CA PHE A 51 -22.25 -8.27 -9.00
C PHE A 51 -23.38 -7.64 -9.83
N LEU A 52 -23.14 -7.36 -11.11
CA LEU A 52 -24.12 -6.81 -12.01
C LEU A 52 -25.32 -7.78 -12.23
N GLU A 53 -25.03 -9.07 -12.39
CA GLU A 53 -26.08 -10.10 -12.47
C GLU A 53 -26.96 -10.12 -11.20
N ARG A 54 -26.32 -10.08 -10.02
CA ARG A 54 -27.07 -10.06 -8.75
C ARG A 54 -27.85 -8.77 -8.56
N TYR A 55 -27.29 -7.64 -8.95
CA TYR A 55 -27.92 -6.33 -8.86
C TYR A 55 -29.15 -6.24 -9.75
N SER A 56 -29.10 -6.87 -10.92
CA SER A 56 -30.23 -6.93 -11.88
C SER A 56 -31.27 -7.99 -11.53
N ALA A 57 -30.88 -9.05 -10.80
CA ALA A 57 -31.78 -10.14 -10.44
C ALA A 57 -32.84 -9.70 -9.42
N ASN A 58 -34.06 -10.21 -9.57
CA ASN A 58 -35.19 -10.02 -8.64
C ASN A 58 -35.47 -8.55 -8.28
N ARG A 59 -35.15 -7.61 -9.17
CA ARG A 59 -35.29 -6.15 -8.93
C ARG A 59 -34.46 -5.66 -7.75
N ALA A 60 -33.31 -6.28 -7.45
CA ALA A 60 -32.48 -5.91 -6.33
C ALA A 60 -32.06 -4.42 -6.38
N TYR A 61 -31.81 -3.88 -7.59
CA TYR A 61 -31.55 -2.45 -7.78
C TYR A 61 -32.62 -1.53 -7.17
N TYR A 62 -33.90 -1.95 -7.22
CA TYR A 62 -34.99 -1.16 -6.65
C TYR A 62 -35.02 -1.25 -5.13
N HIS A 63 -34.80 -2.44 -4.57
CA HIS A 63 -34.76 -2.65 -3.13
C HIS A 63 -33.56 -1.94 -2.50
N ILE A 64 -32.37 -2.06 -3.10
CA ILE A 64 -31.14 -1.42 -2.64
C ILE A 64 -31.26 0.11 -2.67
N ASN A 65 -31.92 0.68 -3.68
CA ASN A 65 -32.11 2.13 -3.76
C ASN A 65 -32.99 2.68 -2.63
N ASN A 66 -33.87 1.86 -2.06
CA ASN A 66 -34.72 2.22 -0.94
C ASN A 66 -34.10 1.85 0.43
N ASP A 67 -32.99 1.12 0.43
CA ASP A 67 -32.28 0.70 1.64
C ASP A 67 -31.20 1.72 1.98
N LYS A 68 -31.27 2.26 3.19
CA LYS A 68 -30.28 3.26 3.67
C LYS A 68 -28.95 2.64 4.10
N GLU A 69 -28.86 1.30 4.16
CA GLU A 69 -27.63 0.61 4.55
C GLU A 69 -26.61 0.50 3.40
N VAL A 70 -27.07 0.53 2.16
CA VAL A 70 -26.21 0.44 0.97
C VAL A 70 -26.12 1.79 0.28
N ASP A 71 -25.02 2.49 0.53
CA ASP A 71 -24.73 3.78 -0.10
C ASP A 71 -23.99 3.56 -1.46
N ASN A 72 -24.41 4.31 -2.48
CA ASN A 72 -23.79 4.38 -3.81
C ASN A 72 -23.42 3.01 -4.43
N PRO A 73 -24.40 2.16 -4.76
CA PRO A 73 -24.14 0.83 -5.31
C PRO A 73 -23.38 0.85 -6.65
N ASP A 74 -23.54 1.90 -7.46
CA ASP A 74 -22.79 2.19 -8.68
C ASP A 74 -21.29 2.37 -8.41
N GLN A 75 -20.92 3.14 -7.42
CA GLN A 75 -19.54 3.34 -7.00
C GLN A 75 -18.92 2.03 -6.48
N ARG A 76 -19.67 1.25 -5.70
CA ARG A 76 -19.18 -0.04 -5.18
C ARG A 76 -18.89 -1.03 -6.30
N MET A 77 -19.76 -1.11 -7.32
CA MET A 77 -19.57 -2.00 -8.45
C MET A 77 -18.46 -1.56 -9.41
N THR A 78 -18.17 -0.27 -9.48
CA THR A 78 -17.17 0.26 -10.43
C THR A 78 -15.81 0.51 -9.77
N GLU A 79 -15.75 1.24 -8.67
CA GLU A 79 -14.52 1.69 -8.04
C GLU A 79 -14.04 0.72 -6.96
N ASP A 80 -14.93 0.30 -6.04
CA ASP A 80 -14.53 -0.56 -4.92
C ASP A 80 -14.04 -1.92 -5.43
N ILE A 81 -14.71 -2.52 -6.40
CA ILE A 81 -14.27 -3.79 -7.01
C ILE A 81 -12.90 -3.61 -7.69
N LYS A 82 -12.70 -2.51 -8.42
CA LYS A 82 -11.41 -2.20 -9.05
C LYS A 82 -10.30 -2.07 -8.01
N TYR A 83 -10.55 -1.33 -6.96
CA TYR A 83 -9.59 -1.13 -5.88
C TYR A 83 -9.30 -2.42 -5.14
N PHE A 84 -10.34 -3.17 -4.77
CA PHE A 84 -10.23 -4.45 -4.08
C PHE A 84 -9.40 -5.47 -4.88
N THR A 85 -9.73 -5.68 -6.15
CA THR A 85 -9.03 -6.69 -6.97
C THR A 85 -7.56 -6.35 -7.18
N ASN A 86 -7.22 -5.08 -7.43
CA ASN A 86 -5.83 -4.66 -7.58
C ASN A 86 -5.03 -4.75 -6.27
N THR A 87 -5.63 -4.28 -5.17
CA THR A 87 -4.95 -4.23 -3.87
C THR A 87 -4.76 -5.64 -3.30
N SER A 88 -5.80 -6.48 -3.36
CA SER A 88 -5.74 -7.86 -2.86
C SER A 88 -4.74 -8.70 -3.66
N LEU A 89 -4.71 -8.58 -4.98
CA LEU A 89 -3.73 -9.27 -5.81
C LEU A 89 -2.30 -8.80 -5.52
N SER A 90 -2.12 -7.47 -5.38
CA SER A 90 -0.81 -6.90 -5.04
C SER A 90 -0.31 -7.37 -3.69
N PHE A 91 -1.19 -7.42 -2.71
CA PHE A 91 -0.89 -7.89 -1.35
C PHE A 91 -0.53 -9.37 -1.33
N LEU A 92 -1.33 -10.23 -2.02
CA LEU A 92 -1.04 -11.65 -2.13
C LEU A 92 0.32 -11.92 -2.78
N LEU A 93 0.60 -11.25 -3.90
CA LEU A 93 1.88 -11.41 -4.59
C LEU A 93 3.06 -10.87 -3.76
N ALA A 94 2.87 -9.78 -3.02
CA ALA A 94 3.89 -9.27 -2.10
C ALA A 94 4.22 -10.30 -1.01
N ILE A 95 3.22 -10.93 -0.39
CA ILE A 95 3.42 -12.00 0.60
C ILE A 95 4.18 -13.17 -0.01
N LEU A 96 3.75 -13.66 -1.19
CA LEU A 96 4.39 -14.79 -1.86
C LEU A 96 5.85 -14.50 -2.21
N ASN A 97 6.14 -13.34 -2.77
CA ASN A 97 7.51 -12.92 -3.08
C ASN A 97 8.36 -12.82 -1.81
N SER A 98 7.83 -12.17 -0.75
CA SER A 98 8.55 -12.07 0.52
C SER A 98 8.84 -13.42 1.17
N LEU A 99 7.94 -14.40 1.04
CA LEU A 99 8.17 -15.77 1.53
C LEU A 99 9.27 -16.48 0.72
N ILE A 100 9.26 -16.35 -0.60
CA ILE A 100 10.29 -16.91 -1.48
C ILE A 100 11.65 -16.31 -1.12
N ASP A 101 11.72 -14.98 -1.01
CA ASP A 101 12.95 -14.28 -0.64
C ASP A 101 13.45 -14.69 0.75
N LEU A 102 12.56 -14.78 1.72
CA LEU A 102 12.91 -15.23 3.08
C LEU A 102 13.52 -16.63 3.08
N ILE A 103 12.90 -17.58 2.38
CA ILE A 103 13.39 -18.96 2.30
C ILE A 103 14.72 -19.01 1.56
N ALA A 104 14.83 -18.35 0.40
CA ALA A 104 16.04 -18.36 -0.42
C ALA A 104 17.23 -17.71 0.30
N PHE A 105 17.05 -16.50 0.82
CA PHE A 105 18.14 -15.80 1.51
C PHE A 105 18.51 -16.41 2.84
N THR A 106 17.54 -16.93 3.63
CA THR A 106 17.82 -17.66 4.85
C THR A 106 18.60 -18.94 4.55
N GLY A 107 18.24 -19.67 3.48
CA GLY A 107 18.96 -20.86 3.05
C GLY A 107 20.43 -20.58 2.68
N ILE A 108 20.66 -19.53 1.88
CA ILE A 108 22.03 -19.12 1.51
C ILE A 108 22.81 -18.70 2.77
N LEU A 109 22.21 -17.90 3.63
CA LEU A 109 22.86 -17.40 4.83
C LEU A 109 23.19 -18.51 5.83
N TRP A 110 22.34 -19.53 5.93
CA TRP A 110 22.56 -20.71 6.77
C TRP A 110 23.78 -21.50 6.35
N LEU A 111 24.05 -21.57 5.04
CA LEU A 111 25.26 -22.23 4.51
C LEU A 111 26.54 -21.44 4.82
N ILE A 112 26.46 -20.12 4.92
CA ILE A 112 27.61 -19.24 5.21
C ILE A 112 27.88 -19.22 6.72
N SER A 113 26.89 -18.91 7.53
CA SER A 113 27.03 -18.79 8.98
C SER A 113 25.69 -18.96 9.71
N ARG A 114 25.57 -20.06 10.46
CA ARG A 114 24.39 -20.33 11.30
C ARG A 114 24.18 -19.25 12.37
N LYS A 115 25.26 -18.74 12.96
CA LYS A 115 25.20 -17.68 13.97
C LYS A 115 24.60 -16.40 13.40
N LEU A 116 25.05 -16.01 12.23
CA LEU A 116 24.53 -14.82 11.53
C LEU A 116 23.06 -14.98 11.16
N SER A 117 22.64 -16.19 10.72
CA SER A 117 21.23 -16.48 10.40
C SER A 117 20.32 -16.28 11.59
N TYR A 118 20.66 -16.82 12.76
CA TYR A 118 19.85 -16.64 13.99
C TYR A 118 19.74 -15.16 14.38
N ILE A 119 20.84 -14.42 14.31
CA ILE A 119 20.86 -13.00 14.66
C ILE A 119 19.97 -12.21 13.72
N LEU A 120 20.03 -12.46 12.41
CA LEU A 120 19.19 -11.76 11.43
C LEU A 120 17.71 -12.13 11.55
N ILE A 121 17.37 -13.39 11.85
CA ILE A 121 15.97 -13.77 12.11
C ILE A 121 15.45 -13.07 13.36
N ALA A 122 16.22 -13.03 14.45
CA ALA A 122 15.82 -12.30 15.65
C ALA A 122 15.68 -10.80 15.40
N TYR A 123 16.60 -10.23 14.64
CA TYR A 123 16.53 -8.84 14.21
C TYR A 123 15.26 -8.53 13.41
N ALA A 124 14.95 -9.37 12.41
CA ALA A 124 13.73 -9.23 11.60
C ALA A 124 12.46 -9.34 12.45
N ALA A 125 12.41 -10.28 13.40
CA ALA A 125 11.28 -10.45 14.31
C ALA A 125 11.07 -9.21 15.19
N ILE A 126 12.13 -8.66 15.79
CA ILE A 126 12.08 -7.45 16.61
C ILE A 126 11.60 -6.25 15.78
N GLY A 127 12.17 -6.05 14.58
CA GLY A 127 11.77 -4.97 13.68
C GLY A 127 10.30 -5.06 13.29
N THR A 128 9.81 -6.27 12.99
CA THR A 128 8.40 -6.52 12.67
C THR A 128 7.48 -6.15 13.83
N VAL A 129 7.80 -6.58 15.06
CA VAL A 129 6.98 -6.26 16.24
C VAL A 129 6.91 -4.74 16.47
N ILE A 130 8.03 -4.05 16.39
CA ILE A 130 8.08 -2.59 16.57
C ILE A 130 7.26 -1.89 15.48
N THR A 131 7.42 -2.30 14.22
CA THR A 131 6.67 -1.73 13.08
C THR A 131 5.17 -1.95 13.24
N LEU A 132 4.73 -3.11 13.73
CA LEU A 132 3.31 -3.38 14.00
C LEU A 132 2.73 -2.49 15.11
N LEU A 133 3.51 -2.15 16.12
CA LEU A 133 3.08 -1.22 17.19
C LEU A 133 2.86 0.20 16.64
N PHE A 134 3.77 0.71 15.83
CA PHE A 134 3.59 1.98 15.12
C PHE A 134 2.41 1.93 14.15
N GLY A 135 2.30 0.84 13.38
CA GLY A 135 1.24 0.65 12.38
C GLY A 135 -0.16 0.71 12.98
N ARG A 136 -0.39 0.09 14.12
CA ARG A 136 -1.70 0.15 14.82
C ARG A 136 -2.13 1.58 15.13
N LYS A 137 -1.19 2.42 15.57
CA LYS A 137 -1.48 3.82 15.87
C LYS A 137 -1.76 4.63 14.60
N LEU A 138 -0.98 4.40 13.55
CA LEU A 138 -1.15 5.06 12.25
C LEU A 138 -2.48 4.68 11.59
N ILE A 139 -2.91 3.42 11.66
CA ILE A 139 -4.22 2.98 11.15
C ILE A 139 -5.35 3.77 11.79
N GLY A 140 -5.34 3.90 13.14
CA GLY A 140 -6.36 4.67 13.84
C GLY A 140 -6.38 6.15 13.46
N LEU A 141 -5.20 6.78 13.31
CA LEU A 141 -5.08 8.18 12.90
C LEU A 141 -5.53 8.37 11.44
N ASN A 142 -5.19 7.44 10.55
CA ASN A 142 -5.61 7.46 9.14
C ASN A 142 -7.14 7.35 9.01
N PHE A 143 -7.75 6.42 9.75
CA PHE A 143 -9.21 6.30 9.79
C PHE A 143 -9.87 7.59 10.28
N GLY A 144 -9.33 8.19 11.36
CA GLY A 144 -9.78 9.49 11.87
C GLY A 144 -9.61 10.60 10.83
N GLN A 145 -8.53 10.58 10.02
CA GLN A 145 -8.29 11.56 8.97
C GLN A 145 -9.36 11.47 7.87
N LEU A 146 -9.62 10.27 7.37
CA LEU A 146 -10.66 10.06 6.34
C LEU A 146 -12.03 10.57 6.80
N LYS A 147 -12.39 10.32 8.05
CA LYS A 147 -13.64 10.83 8.62
C LYS A 147 -13.69 12.35 8.64
N LYS A 148 -12.63 13.00 9.14
CA LYS A 148 -12.57 14.48 9.23
C LYS A 148 -12.55 15.16 7.87
N GLU A 149 -11.92 14.54 6.87
CA GLU A 149 -11.96 15.03 5.49
C GLU A 149 -13.35 14.87 4.86
N ALA A 150 -14.05 13.78 5.18
CA ALA A 150 -15.44 13.60 4.76
C ALA A 150 -16.35 14.64 5.40
N ASP A 151 -16.19 14.93 6.70
CA ASP A 151 -16.93 15.97 7.41
C ASP A 151 -16.67 17.36 6.80
N LEU A 152 -15.42 17.69 6.46
CA LEU A 152 -15.06 18.92 5.78
C LEU A 152 -15.73 19.02 4.40
N ARG A 153 -15.67 17.94 3.62
CA ARG A 153 -16.33 17.87 2.30
C ARG A 153 -17.83 18.09 2.43
N TYR A 154 -18.45 17.42 3.41
CA TYR A 154 -19.88 17.57 3.68
C TYR A 154 -20.24 19.03 4.04
N GLY A 155 -19.42 19.69 4.86
CA GLY A 155 -19.60 21.11 5.17
C GLY A 155 -19.56 22.01 3.94
N LEU A 156 -18.61 21.75 3.01
CA LEU A 156 -18.55 22.50 1.74
C LEU A 156 -19.73 22.21 0.82
N VAL A 157 -20.18 20.96 0.75
CA VAL A 157 -21.38 20.58 -0.02
C VAL A 157 -22.63 21.24 0.58
N HIS A 158 -22.72 21.31 1.92
CA HIS A 158 -23.81 22.03 2.59
C HIS A 158 -23.88 23.49 2.15
N VAL A 159 -22.76 24.20 2.17
CA VAL A 159 -22.68 25.60 1.71
C VAL A 159 -23.11 25.72 0.24
N ARG A 160 -22.63 24.84 -0.63
CA ARG A 160 -23.02 24.84 -2.05
C ARG A 160 -24.50 24.60 -2.26
N ASN A 161 -25.07 23.66 -1.56
CA ASN A 161 -26.48 23.27 -1.75
C ASN A 161 -27.46 24.29 -1.15
N ASN A 162 -27.02 25.12 -0.20
CA ASN A 162 -27.81 26.14 0.45
C ASN A 162 -27.36 27.58 0.05
N ALA A 163 -26.64 27.72 -1.07
CA ALA A 163 -26.03 28.98 -1.46
C ALA A 163 -27.02 30.15 -1.56
N GLU A 164 -28.22 29.92 -2.10
CA GLU A 164 -29.26 30.93 -2.20
C GLU A 164 -29.76 31.42 -0.83
N ALA A 165 -30.02 30.46 0.08
CA ALA A 165 -30.47 30.77 1.43
C ALA A 165 -29.38 31.53 2.22
N ILE A 166 -28.13 31.08 2.11
CA ILE A 166 -26.99 31.73 2.77
C ILE A 166 -26.84 33.17 2.27
N ALA A 167 -26.92 33.39 0.97
CA ALA A 167 -26.84 34.73 0.38
C ALA A 167 -28.02 35.61 0.78
N PHE A 168 -29.24 35.06 0.79
CA PHE A 168 -30.43 35.80 1.17
C PHE A 168 -30.41 36.28 2.63
N TYR A 169 -29.95 35.41 3.54
CA TYR A 169 -29.86 35.68 4.99
C TYR A 169 -28.52 36.28 5.41
N GLN A 170 -27.60 36.54 4.49
CA GLN A 170 -26.25 37.07 4.75
C GLN A 170 -25.49 36.20 5.78
N GLY A 171 -25.61 34.85 5.63
CA GLY A 171 -25.07 33.86 6.55
C GLY A 171 -23.62 33.46 6.31
N GLU A 172 -22.88 34.11 5.38
CA GLU A 172 -21.56 33.71 4.89
C GLU A 172 -20.52 33.56 6.01
N GLU A 173 -20.48 34.51 6.96
CA GLU A 173 -19.47 34.45 8.05
C GLU A 173 -19.72 33.31 9.02
N LYS A 174 -20.98 32.94 9.25
CA LYS A 174 -21.33 31.78 10.09
C LYS A 174 -20.93 30.49 9.43
N GLU A 175 -21.24 30.29 8.15
CA GLU A 175 -20.87 29.11 7.38
C GLU A 175 -19.36 29.00 7.21
N LYS A 176 -18.68 30.08 6.88
CA LYS A 176 -17.22 30.13 6.80
C LYS A 176 -16.55 29.72 8.12
N THR A 177 -17.09 30.18 9.25
CA THR A 177 -16.57 29.80 10.58
C THR A 177 -16.78 28.30 10.84
N GLY A 178 -17.93 27.75 10.45
CA GLY A 178 -18.22 26.31 10.53
C GLY A 178 -17.22 25.48 9.72
N VAL A 179 -17.02 25.83 8.45
CA VAL A 179 -16.08 25.11 7.56
C VAL A 179 -14.63 25.28 8.03
N LYS A 180 -14.22 26.45 8.51
CA LYS A 180 -12.89 26.66 9.11
C LYS A 180 -12.63 25.78 10.32
N ARG A 181 -13.65 25.55 11.17
CA ARG A 181 -13.53 24.63 12.30
C ARG A 181 -13.26 23.20 11.81
N LEU A 182 -14.04 22.69 10.84
CA LEU A 182 -13.86 21.36 10.27
C LEU A 182 -12.47 21.21 9.63
N LEU A 183 -12.02 22.21 8.90
CA LEU A 183 -10.65 22.26 8.34
C LEU A 183 -9.61 22.19 9.45
N SER A 184 -9.76 22.98 10.52
CA SER A 184 -8.82 22.96 11.65
C SER A 184 -8.76 21.59 12.33
N GLU A 185 -9.88 20.91 12.48
CA GLU A 185 -9.94 19.57 13.05
C GLU A 185 -9.23 18.53 12.17
N ALA A 186 -9.43 18.61 10.84
CA ALA A 186 -8.73 17.75 9.89
C ALA A 186 -7.21 18.00 9.91
N MET A 187 -6.79 19.27 9.89
CA MET A 187 -5.36 19.63 9.94
C MET A 187 -4.68 19.25 11.25
N LYS A 188 -5.35 19.35 12.40
CA LYS A 188 -4.83 18.89 13.69
C LYS A 188 -4.57 17.39 13.68
N ASN A 189 -5.51 16.59 13.19
CA ASN A 189 -5.32 15.14 13.08
C ASN A 189 -4.22 14.77 12.08
N PHE A 190 -4.16 15.46 10.94
CA PHE A 190 -3.12 15.25 9.94
C PHE A 190 -1.72 15.56 10.50
N ASN A 191 -1.59 16.61 11.28
CA ASN A 191 -0.33 16.93 11.95
C ASN A 191 0.11 15.83 12.94
N LEU A 192 -0.83 15.24 13.67
CA LEU A 192 -0.54 14.07 14.53
C LEU A 192 -0.10 12.86 13.70
N LEU A 193 -0.76 12.62 12.56
CA LEU A 193 -0.40 11.54 11.62
C LEU A 193 1.04 11.72 11.12
N ILE A 194 1.40 12.93 10.64
CA ILE A 194 2.76 13.26 10.18
C ILE A 194 3.78 13.03 11.31
N GLY A 195 3.46 13.44 12.54
CA GLY A 195 4.33 13.23 13.68
C GLY A 195 4.60 11.75 13.98
N TRP A 196 3.59 10.89 13.92
CA TRP A 196 3.74 9.46 14.09
C TRP A 196 4.45 8.79 12.90
N GLN A 197 4.18 9.26 11.67
CA GLN A 197 4.88 8.80 10.48
C GLN A 197 6.37 9.11 10.56
N ARG A 198 6.74 10.32 10.92
CA ARG A 198 8.14 10.70 11.14
C ARG A 198 8.84 9.77 12.14
N ASN A 199 8.17 9.42 13.26
CA ASN A 199 8.76 8.53 14.25
C ASN A 199 8.96 7.11 13.69
N LEU A 200 8.03 6.62 12.87
CA LEU A 200 8.19 5.35 12.14
C LEU A 200 9.35 5.45 11.15
N ASP A 201 9.45 6.54 10.40
CA ASP A 201 10.51 6.75 9.40
C ASP A 201 11.91 6.81 10.07
N TYR A 202 12.02 7.42 11.24
CA TYR A 202 13.26 7.36 12.03
C TYR A 202 13.63 5.93 12.40
N PHE A 203 12.66 5.16 12.87
CA PHE A 203 12.90 3.76 13.23
C PHE A 203 13.31 2.93 12.02
N THR A 204 12.53 2.99 10.91
CA THR A 204 12.80 2.20 9.69
C THR A 204 14.13 2.58 9.06
N THR A 205 14.45 3.87 8.98
CA THR A 205 15.73 4.34 8.44
C THR A 205 16.91 3.87 9.28
N ALA A 206 16.83 3.98 10.62
CA ALA A 206 17.87 3.47 11.50
C ALA A 206 18.00 1.94 11.40
N TYR A 207 16.89 1.25 11.30
CA TYR A 207 16.83 -0.20 11.10
C TYR A 207 17.50 -0.62 9.78
N ASP A 208 17.24 0.07 8.68
CA ASP A 208 17.86 -0.22 7.38
C ASP A 208 19.38 0.03 7.39
N TYR A 209 19.86 1.04 8.09
CA TYR A 209 21.31 1.24 8.24
C TYR A 209 21.99 0.16 9.12
N LEU A 210 21.32 -0.24 10.20
CA LEU A 210 21.86 -1.25 11.09
C LEU A 210 22.01 -2.61 10.41
N ILE A 211 21.07 -3.02 9.53
CA ILE A 211 21.15 -4.32 8.85
C ILE A 211 22.35 -4.41 7.92
N VAL A 212 22.80 -3.30 7.34
CA VAL A 212 23.97 -3.26 6.45
C VAL A 212 25.27 -3.46 7.23
N ILE A 213 25.33 -2.92 8.45
CA ILE A 213 26.53 -2.96 9.28
C ILE A 213 26.62 -4.28 10.08
N LEU A 214 25.50 -4.88 10.40
CA LEU A 214 25.38 -6.04 11.31
C LEU A 214 26.22 -7.28 10.83
N PRO A 215 26.26 -7.66 9.56
CA PRO A 215 27.15 -8.75 9.09
C PRO A 215 28.63 -8.44 9.29
N ALA A 216 29.04 -7.19 9.06
CA ALA A 216 30.43 -6.77 9.22
C ALA A 216 30.90 -6.75 10.69
N LEU A 217 29.97 -6.62 11.66
CA LEU A 217 30.27 -6.69 13.08
C LEU A 217 30.35 -8.12 13.63
N ILE A 218 29.81 -9.09 12.91
CA ILE A 218 29.66 -10.48 13.38
C ILE A 218 30.71 -11.43 12.75
N ILE A 219 31.19 -11.10 11.58
CA ILE A 219 32.26 -11.81 10.85
C ILE A 219 33.61 -11.31 11.32
#